data_9b0632c5812a46cef2385b337f40dc0b
#
_entry.id   9b0632c5812a46cef2385b337f40dc0b
#
_cell.length_a   1.000
_cell.length_b   1.000
_cell.length_c   1.000
_cell.angle_alpha   90.00
_cell.angle_beta   90.00
_cell.angle_gamma   90.00
#
_symmetry.space_group_name_H-M   'P 1'
#
loop_
_entity.id
_entity.type
_entity.pdbx_description
1 polymer ?
#
loop_
_entity_poly.entity_id
_entity_poly.type
_entity_poly.pdbx_seq_one_letter_code
_entity_poly.pdbx_strand_id
1 'polypeptide(L)'
;AAKEAAEKATEKTAKETAEKAAEEAGIHCRRGVIATGDRFVADKKLNDFLRDTFHAISCEMEGGAVAQVCRAADIRCAVLRAISDNADEDAAETYNGQKTLCATIPVVCRALELYFS
;
A
#
# COMPACT_ATOMS: atom_id res chain seq x y z
N ALA A 1 -16.01 7.39 22.68
CA ALA A 1 -15.71 5.96 22.89
C ALA A 1 -16.34 5.07 21.82
N ALA A 2 -17.66 5.12 21.60
CA ALA A 2 -18.31 4.27 20.59
C ALA A 2 -17.87 4.63 19.16
N LYS A 3 -17.75 5.92 18.82
CA LYS A 3 -17.28 6.39 17.52
C LYS A 3 -15.84 5.93 17.28
N GLU A 4 -14.95 6.10 18.24
CA GLU A 4 -13.55 5.70 18.14
C GLU A 4 -13.40 4.18 17.99
N ALA A 5 -14.18 3.39 18.73
CA ALA A 5 -14.19 1.94 18.60
C ALA A 5 -14.69 1.49 17.22
N ALA A 6 -15.73 2.13 16.69
CA ALA A 6 -16.24 1.86 15.34
C ALA A 6 -15.21 2.22 14.26
N GLU A 7 -14.51 3.34 14.39
CA GLU A 7 -13.43 3.75 13.47
C GLU A 7 -12.28 2.75 13.46
N LYS A 8 -11.82 2.33 14.64
CA LYS A 8 -10.77 1.31 14.76
C LYS A 8 -11.20 -0.03 14.17
N ALA A 9 -12.42 -0.46 14.45
CA ALA A 9 -12.98 -1.70 13.90
C ALA A 9 -13.06 -1.66 12.37
N THR A 10 -13.50 -0.54 11.79
CA THR A 10 -13.59 -0.37 10.33
C THR A 10 -12.21 -0.36 9.67
N GLU A 11 -11.23 0.34 10.25
CA GLU A 11 -9.87 0.34 9.75
C GLU A 11 -9.26 -1.06 9.77
N LYS A 12 -9.43 -1.78 10.89
CA LYS A 12 -8.99 -3.17 11.01
C LYS A 12 -9.66 -4.06 9.95
N THR A 13 -10.95 -3.91 9.74
CA THR A 13 -11.71 -4.66 8.75
C THR A 13 -11.20 -4.41 7.32
N ALA A 14 -10.87 -3.17 6.95
CA ALA A 14 -10.31 -2.85 5.63
C ALA A 14 -8.96 -3.54 5.41
N LYS A 15 -8.08 -3.52 6.38
CA LYS A 15 -6.80 -4.23 6.31
C LYS A 15 -6.97 -5.73 6.24
N GLU A 16 -7.87 -6.30 7.04
CA GLU A 16 -8.16 -7.74 7.04
C GLU A 16 -8.77 -8.21 5.71
N THR A 17 -9.67 -7.43 5.12
CA THR A 17 -10.26 -7.79 3.83
C THR A 17 -9.23 -7.75 2.70
N ALA A 18 -8.31 -6.79 2.72
CA ALA A 18 -7.21 -6.73 1.76
C ALA A 18 -6.27 -7.94 1.87
N GLU A 19 -5.91 -8.33 3.08
CA GLU A 19 -5.09 -9.52 3.32
C GLU A 19 -5.79 -10.80 2.88
N LYS A 20 -7.07 -10.94 3.22
CA LYS A 20 -7.87 -12.11 2.83
C LYS A 20 -8.01 -12.20 1.31
N ALA A 21 -8.26 -11.09 0.63
CA ALA A 21 -8.33 -11.06 -0.82
C ALA A 21 -7.00 -11.47 -1.48
N ALA A 22 -5.88 -11.01 -0.95
CA ALA A 22 -4.55 -11.40 -1.41
C ALA A 22 -4.29 -12.90 -1.18
N GLU A 23 -4.65 -13.42 -0.02
CA GLU A 23 -4.53 -14.85 0.31
C GLU A 23 -5.36 -15.71 -0.65
N GLU A 24 -6.63 -15.35 -0.90
CA GLU A 24 -7.49 -16.04 -1.87
C GLU A 24 -6.89 -16.05 -3.28
N ALA A 25 -6.19 -14.98 -3.65
CA ALA A 25 -5.50 -14.88 -4.94
C ALA A 25 -4.13 -15.56 -4.97
N GLY A 26 -3.68 -16.15 -3.87
CA GLY A 26 -2.35 -16.76 -3.75
C GLY A 26 -1.21 -15.74 -3.75
N ILE A 27 -1.49 -14.49 -3.34
CA ILE A 27 -0.53 -13.39 -3.33
C ILE A 27 -0.11 -13.09 -1.89
N HIS A 28 1.20 -12.99 -1.66
CA HIS A 28 1.73 -12.62 -0.36
C HIS A 28 1.46 -11.14 -0.08
N CYS A 29 0.82 -10.85 1.03
CA CYS A 29 0.50 -9.49 1.49
C CYS A 29 1.21 -9.20 2.81
N ARG A 30 1.80 -8.00 2.91
CA ARG A 30 2.47 -7.54 4.13
C ARG A 30 1.93 -6.19 4.57
N ARG A 31 1.86 -5.99 5.87
CA ARG A 31 1.58 -4.68 6.48
C ARG A 31 2.89 -4.00 6.85
N GLY A 32 2.93 -2.71 6.72
CA GLY A 32 4.10 -1.93 7.12
C GLY A 32 4.01 -0.48 6.69
N VAL A 33 5.10 0.22 6.87
CA VAL A 33 5.23 1.62 6.49
C VAL A 33 5.50 1.71 4.99
N ILE A 34 4.74 2.55 4.31
CA ILE A 34 4.94 2.92 2.91
C ILE A 34 5.48 4.36 2.90
N ALA A 35 6.68 4.55 2.39
CA ALA A 35 7.27 5.87 2.22
C ALA A 35 6.76 6.50 0.91
N THR A 36 6.36 7.75 0.96
CA THR A 36 5.91 8.50 -0.22
C THR A 36 6.81 9.71 -0.46
N GLY A 37 7.16 9.94 -1.72
CA GLY A 37 7.89 11.13 -2.14
C GLY A 37 7.68 11.40 -3.63
N ASP A 38 8.21 12.52 -4.12
CA ASP A 38 8.05 12.96 -5.50
C ASP A 38 9.14 12.41 -6.42
N ARG A 39 9.86 11.39 -5.97
CA ARG A 39 11.02 10.84 -6.66
C ARG A 39 10.84 9.34 -6.88
N PHE A 40 11.12 8.90 -8.11
CA PHE A 40 11.24 7.48 -8.41
C PHE A 40 12.51 6.94 -7.75
N VAL A 41 12.37 5.99 -6.83
CA VAL A 41 13.49 5.43 -6.08
C VAL A 41 14.17 4.36 -6.94
N ALA A 42 15.38 4.68 -7.43
CA ALA A 42 16.16 3.83 -8.34
C ALA A 42 17.63 3.76 -7.92
N ASP A 43 17.94 4.02 -6.65
CA ASP A 43 19.30 3.86 -6.13
C ASP A 43 19.28 3.21 -4.74
N LYS A 44 20.30 2.40 -4.49
CA LYS A 44 20.43 1.66 -3.25
C LYS A 44 20.58 2.58 -2.03
N LYS A 45 21.27 3.71 -2.18
CA LYS A 45 21.51 4.64 -1.08
C LYS A 45 20.20 5.25 -0.55
N LEU A 46 19.33 5.69 -1.44
CA LEU A 46 18.01 6.21 -1.06
C LEU A 46 17.13 5.09 -0.50
N ASN A 47 17.15 3.93 -1.11
CA ASN A 47 16.41 2.75 -0.62
C ASN A 47 16.85 2.41 0.82
N ASP A 48 18.14 2.30 1.07
CA ASP A 48 18.68 2.01 2.41
C ASP A 48 18.29 3.11 3.41
N PHE A 49 18.35 4.38 3.01
CA PHE A 49 17.93 5.51 3.85
C PHE A 49 16.46 5.41 4.27
N LEU A 50 15.57 5.12 3.33
CA LEU A 50 14.13 4.97 3.61
C LEU A 50 13.85 3.81 4.56
N ARG A 51 14.50 2.68 4.32
CA ARG A 51 14.37 1.49 5.16
C ARG A 51 14.91 1.73 6.57
N ASP A 52 16.12 2.27 6.68
CA ASP A 52 16.83 2.39 7.96
C ASP A 52 16.28 3.55 8.81
N THR A 53 15.82 4.63 8.18
CA THR A 53 15.30 5.82 8.87
C THR A 53 13.82 5.68 9.23
N PHE A 54 12.99 5.20 8.31
CA PHE A 54 11.54 5.15 8.47
C PHE A 54 10.98 3.74 8.65
N HIS A 55 11.84 2.72 8.62
CA HIS A 55 11.43 1.32 8.62
C HIS A 55 10.44 0.98 7.49
N ALA A 56 10.58 1.67 6.36
CA ALA A 56 9.73 1.49 5.21
C ALA A 56 9.94 0.11 4.58
N ILE A 57 8.85 -0.57 4.26
CA ILE A 57 8.86 -1.83 3.53
C ILE A 57 8.63 -1.64 2.03
N SER A 58 8.15 -0.48 1.64
CA SER A 58 7.99 -0.08 0.24
C SER A 58 8.00 1.44 0.11
N CYS A 59 8.14 1.91 -1.12
CA CYS A 59 8.05 3.32 -1.46
C CYS A 59 7.22 3.52 -2.73
N GLU A 60 6.59 4.68 -2.82
CA GLU A 60 5.71 5.05 -3.92
C GLU A 60 5.58 6.58 -4.00
N MET A 61 4.76 7.10 -4.89
CA MET A 61 4.76 8.52 -5.21
C MET A 61 3.41 9.24 -4.98
N GLU A 62 2.35 8.56 -4.57
CA GLU A 62 0.99 9.15 -4.50
C GLU A 62 0.28 8.99 -3.17
N GLY A 63 0.52 7.91 -2.45
CA GLY A 63 -0.26 7.52 -1.27
C GLY A 63 -0.22 8.53 -0.13
N GLY A 64 0.92 9.17 0.08
CA GLY A 64 1.09 10.19 1.11
C GLY A 64 0.22 11.43 0.86
N ALA A 65 0.11 11.87 -0.39
CA ALA A 65 -0.75 13.00 -0.76
C ALA A 65 -2.23 12.67 -0.51
N VAL A 66 -2.67 11.48 -0.91
CA VAL A 66 -4.03 11.01 -0.65
C VAL A 66 -4.30 10.93 0.85
N ALA A 67 -3.37 10.35 1.62
CA ALA A 67 -3.49 10.25 3.06
C ALA A 67 -3.57 11.62 3.76
N GLN A 68 -2.81 12.61 3.30
CA GLN A 68 -2.88 13.99 3.81
C GLN A 68 -4.25 14.61 3.60
N VAL A 69 -4.81 14.49 2.41
CA VAL A 69 -6.15 15.02 2.10
C VAL A 69 -7.21 14.31 2.93
N CYS A 70 -7.16 12.99 3.03
CA CYS A 70 -8.08 12.22 3.85
C CYS A 70 -8.01 12.65 5.33
N ARG A 71 -6.82 12.83 5.87
CA ARG A 71 -6.62 13.29 7.24
C ARG A 71 -7.20 14.70 7.47
N ALA A 72 -6.96 15.62 6.53
CA ALA A 72 -7.49 16.97 6.61
C ALA A 72 -9.03 17.01 6.57
N ALA A 73 -9.64 16.07 5.85
CA ALA A 73 -11.09 15.94 5.72
C ALA A 73 -11.73 15.01 6.78
N ASP A 74 -10.96 14.50 7.73
CA ASP A 74 -11.40 13.51 8.73
C ASP A 74 -11.98 12.24 8.10
N ILE A 75 -11.36 11.80 7.00
CA ILE A 75 -11.71 10.58 6.27
C ILE A 75 -10.64 9.51 6.53
N ARG A 76 -11.07 8.30 6.84
CA ARG A 76 -10.15 7.17 6.98
C ARG A 76 -9.53 6.78 5.64
N CYS A 77 -8.28 6.37 5.67
CA CYS A 77 -7.54 5.98 4.50
C CYS A 77 -6.76 4.69 4.74
N ALA A 78 -6.82 3.79 3.79
CA ALA A 78 -5.94 2.63 3.71
C ALA A 78 -5.28 2.60 2.34
N VAL A 79 -4.00 2.25 2.29
CA VAL A 79 -3.25 2.17 1.05
C VAL A 79 -2.88 0.72 0.79
N LEU A 80 -3.25 0.22 -0.38
CA LEU A 80 -2.87 -1.10 -0.88
C LEU A 80 -2.02 -0.91 -2.13
N ARG A 81 -0.83 -1.48 -2.13
CA ARG A 81 0.12 -1.35 -3.25
C ARG A 81 0.67 -2.71 -3.65
N ALA A 82 0.81 -2.93 -4.94
CA ALA A 82 1.59 -4.04 -5.47
C ALA A 82 3.01 -3.56 -5.79
N ILE A 83 3.98 -4.42 -5.56
CA ILE A 83 5.39 -4.12 -5.81
C ILE A 83 5.69 -4.33 -7.29
N SER A 84 6.18 -3.28 -7.96
CA SER A 84 6.52 -3.30 -9.39
C SER A 84 8.00 -3.54 -9.66
N ASP A 85 8.86 -3.20 -8.70
CA ASP A 85 10.32 -3.26 -8.82
C ASP A 85 10.97 -3.30 -7.42
N ASN A 86 12.28 -3.39 -7.36
CA ASN A 86 13.03 -3.47 -6.10
C ASN A 86 13.55 -2.12 -5.59
N ALA A 87 13.22 -1.01 -6.26
CA ALA A 87 13.66 0.35 -5.91
C ALA A 87 15.19 0.49 -5.77
N ASP A 88 15.93 -0.20 -6.64
CA ASP A 88 17.39 -0.18 -6.73
C ASP A 88 17.85 0.35 -8.10
N GLU A 89 19.12 0.20 -8.44
CA GLU A 89 19.69 0.65 -9.71
C GLU A 89 19.02 0.02 -10.93
N ASP A 90 18.45 -1.18 -10.78
CA ASP A 90 17.75 -1.91 -11.84
C ASP A 90 16.24 -1.62 -11.88
N ALA A 91 15.73 -0.71 -11.05
CA ALA A 91 14.31 -0.45 -10.88
C ALA A 91 13.61 -0.08 -12.20
N ALA A 92 14.25 0.74 -13.05
CA ALA A 92 13.67 1.12 -14.34
C ALA A 92 13.57 -0.07 -15.31
N GLU A 93 14.51 -1.02 -15.25
CA GLU A 93 14.51 -2.23 -16.08
C GLU A 93 13.53 -3.29 -15.56
N THR A 94 13.39 -3.41 -14.23
CA THR A 94 12.50 -4.39 -13.59
C THR A 94 11.07 -3.90 -13.48
N TYR A 95 10.82 -2.60 -13.65
CA TYR A 95 9.48 -2.03 -13.59
C TYR A 95 8.56 -2.61 -14.66
N ASN A 96 7.44 -3.19 -14.22
CA ASN A 96 6.40 -3.68 -15.11
C ASN A 96 5.02 -3.28 -14.58
N GLY A 97 4.60 -2.07 -14.94
CA GLY A 97 3.33 -1.49 -14.48
C GLY A 97 2.11 -2.27 -14.94
N GLN A 98 2.11 -2.83 -16.15
CA GLN A 98 0.99 -3.61 -16.68
C GLN A 98 0.80 -4.93 -15.90
N LYS A 99 1.87 -5.67 -15.69
CA LYS A 99 1.84 -6.92 -14.91
C LYS A 99 1.39 -6.65 -13.47
N THR A 100 1.91 -5.58 -12.87
CA THR A 100 1.54 -5.14 -11.53
C THR A 100 0.06 -4.78 -11.45
N LEU A 101 -0.46 -4.05 -12.42
CA LEU A 101 -1.88 -3.68 -12.50
C LEU A 101 -2.77 -4.91 -12.62
N CYS A 102 -2.43 -5.84 -13.52
CA CYS A 102 -3.19 -7.08 -13.72
C CYS A 102 -3.23 -7.94 -12.44
N ALA A 103 -2.16 -7.96 -11.66
CA ALA A 103 -2.13 -8.68 -10.39
C ALA A 103 -2.93 -7.98 -9.29
N THR A 104 -2.97 -6.64 -9.29
CA THR A 104 -3.60 -5.82 -8.25
C THR A 104 -5.12 -5.74 -8.38
N ILE A 105 -5.63 -5.59 -9.61
CA ILE A 105 -7.07 -5.38 -9.85
C ILE A 105 -7.95 -6.45 -9.20
N PRO A 106 -7.71 -7.77 -9.39
CA PRO A 106 -8.55 -8.79 -8.77
C PRO A 106 -8.54 -8.73 -7.24
N VAL A 107 -7.39 -8.42 -6.65
CA VAL A 107 -7.25 -8.30 -5.19
C VAL A 107 -8.05 -7.12 -4.66
N VAL A 108 -7.97 -5.96 -5.30
CA VAL A 108 -8.74 -4.76 -4.91
C VAL A 108 -10.24 -5.01 -5.05
N CYS A 109 -10.69 -5.57 -6.16
CA CYS A 109 -12.11 -5.89 -6.38
C CYS A 109 -12.62 -6.86 -5.30
N ARG A 110 -11.88 -7.91 -5.00
CA ARG A 110 -12.26 -8.86 -3.97
C ARG A 110 -12.26 -8.26 -2.57
N ALA A 111 -11.27 -7.40 -2.25
CA ALA A 111 -11.23 -6.68 -0.98
C ALA A 111 -12.46 -5.79 -0.78
N LEU A 112 -12.88 -5.08 -1.82
CA LEU A 112 -14.10 -4.26 -1.80
C LEU A 112 -15.36 -5.11 -1.60
N GLU A 113 -15.48 -6.24 -2.30
CA GLU A 113 -16.58 -7.18 -2.10
C GLU A 113 -16.66 -7.65 -0.65
N LEU A 114 -15.54 -8.08 -0.08
CA LEU A 114 -15.46 -8.53 1.31
C LEU A 114 -15.76 -7.42 2.31
N TYR A 115 -15.34 -6.20 2.02
CA TYR A 115 -15.56 -5.05 2.90
C TYR A 115 -17.03 -4.63 2.96
N PHE A 116 -17.73 -4.67 1.82
CA PHE A 116 -19.13 -4.23 1.70
C PHE A 116 -20.16 -5.38 1.79
N SER A 117 -19.70 -6.60 2.02
CA SER A 117 -20.62 -7.75 2.15
C SER A 117 -21.34 -7.87 3.53
#